data_3741bbf151346ae6b7b1dab0ebf16250
#
_entry.id   3741bbf151346ae6b7b1dab0ebf16250
#
_cell.length_a   1.000
_cell.length_b   1.000
_cell.length_c   1.000
_cell.angle_alpha   90.00
_cell.angle_beta   90.00
_cell.angle_gamma   90.00
#
_symmetry.space_group_name_H-M   'P 1'
#
loop_
_entity.id
_entity.type
_entity.pdbx_description
1 polymer ?
#
loop_
_entity_poly.entity_id
_entity_poly.type
_entity_poly.pdbx_seq_one_letter_code
_entity_poly.pdbx_strand_id
1 'polypeptide(L)'
;MQTFIRLIADGAVIPVILIGIYALIYKVPSGNRYEAYCRILMAGLTALLLAKLMATLYQPIGERPFELLGVAPGAAYLNNPGFPSDHALFVTAITLAVWFETRSRILTTILVTLVVLVCVGRVLALVHTPIDVIGGILVAVA
;
A
#
# COMPACT_ATOMS: atom_id res chain seq x y z
N MET A 1 5.61 14.44 -18.00
CA MET A 1 5.56 12.99 -17.73
C MET A 1 5.86 12.69 -16.25
N GLN A 2 6.93 13.24 -15.68
CA GLN A 2 7.29 13.01 -14.24
C GLN A 2 6.20 13.42 -13.26
N THR A 3 5.57 14.60 -13.46
CA THR A 3 4.47 15.07 -12.60
C THR A 3 3.28 14.12 -12.58
N PHE A 4 2.94 13.51 -13.72
CA PHE A 4 1.86 12.54 -13.84
C PHE A 4 2.18 11.23 -13.10
N ILE A 5 3.42 10.73 -13.25
CA ILE A 5 3.89 9.54 -12.54
C ILE A 5 3.84 9.77 -11.03
N ARG A 6 4.31 10.93 -10.55
CA ARG A 6 4.27 11.29 -9.14
C ARG A 6 2.84 11.40 -8.62
N LEU A 7 1.92 11.96 -9.40
CA LEU A 7 0.51 12.05 -9.02
C LEU A 7 -0.10 10.65 -8.84
N ILE A 8 0.24 9.70 -9.68
CA ILE A 8 -0.24 8.32 -9.56
C ILE A 8 0.47 7.60 -8.40
N ALA A 9 1.79 7.74 -8.28
CA ALA A 9 2.58 7.04 -7.28
C ALA A 9 2.28 7.45 -5.83
N ASP A 10 2.09 8.75 -5.61
CA ASP A 10 1.87 9.35 -4.28
C ASP A 10 0.44 9.86 -4.12
N GLY A 11 -0.09 10.58 -5.12
CA GLY A 11 -1.40 11.22 -5.05
C GLY A 11 -2.57 10.24 -5.01
N ALA A 12 -2.47 9.10 -5.70
CA ALA A 12 -3.53 8.08 -5.68
C ALA A 12 -3.71 7.39 -4.31
N VAL A 13 -2.77 7.55 -3.40
CA VAL A 13 -2.92 7.08 -2.00
C VAL A 13 -3.99 7.87 -1.26
N ILE A 14 -4.14 9.16 -1.55
CA ILE A 14 -5.13 10.03 -0.89
C ILE A 14 -6.56 9.52 -1.09
N PRO A 15 -7.06 9.28 -2.32
CA PRO A 15 -8.39 8.73 -2.51
C PRO A 15 -8.56 7.34 -1.88
N VAL A 16 -7.52 6.49 -1.81
CA VAL A 16 -7.60 5.21 -1.09
C VAL A 16 -7.90 5.44 0.38
N ILE A 17 -7.20 6.37 1.03
CA ILE A 17 -7.42 6.72 2.44
C ILE A 17 -8.84 7.28 2.63
N LEU A 18 -9.26 8.23 1.80
CA LEU A 18 -10.58 8.87 1.93
C LEU A 18 -11.73 7.86 1.74
N ILE A 19 -11.63 6.98 0.75
CA ILE A 19 -12.61 5.92 0.51
C ILE A 19 -12.60 4.92 1.67
N GLY A 20 -11.41 4.56 2.17
CA GLY A 20 -11.25 3.67 3.32
C GLY A 20 -11.93 4.24 4.56
N ILE A 21 -11.65 5.50 4.91
CA ILE A 21 -12.27 6.21 6.04
C ILE A 21 -13.80 6.25 5.87
N TYR A 22 -14.28 6.67 4.70
CA TYR A 22 -15.71 6.70 4.40
C TYR A 22 -16.35 5.32 4.59
N ALA A 23 -15.75 4.28 4.00
CA ALA A 23 -16.29 2.93 4.06
C ALA A 23 -16.36 2.40 5.50
N LEU A 24 -15.28 2.56 6.25
CA LEU A 24 -15.19 2.05 7.62
C LEU A 24 -16.10 2.82 8.60
N ILE A 25 -16.30 4.12 8.41
CA ILE A 25 -17.20 4.92 9.26
C ILE A 25 -18.67 4.69 8.90
N TYR A 26 -19.02 4.70 7.60
CA TYR A 26 -20.43 4.76 7.21
C TYR A 26 -21.02 3.44 6.74
N LYS A 27 -20.18 2.47 6.30
CA LYS A 27 -20.66 1.17 5.77
C LYS A 27 -20.56 0.02 6.77
N VAL A 28 -19.72 0.15 7.81
CA VAL A 28 -19.66 -0.86 8.88
C VAL A 28 -20.85 -0.67 9.81
N PRO A 29 -21.65 -1.74 10.07
CA PRO A 29 -22.78 -1.68 10.97
C PRO A 29 -22.37 -1.23 12.38
N SER A 30 -23.15 -0.33 12.98
CA SER A 30 -22.80 0.29 14.29
C SER A 30 -22.58 -0.73 15.40
N GLY A 31 -23.35 -1.81 15.42
CA GLY A 31 -23.21 -2.88 16.43
C GLY A 31 -21.91 -3.66 16.36
N ASN A 32 -21.24 -3.68 15.18
CA ASN A 32 -20.04 -4.48 14.93
C ASN A 32 -18.76 -3.62 14.83
N ARG A 33 -18.87 -2.31 14.97
CA ARG A 33 -17.73 -1.39 14.75
C ARG A 33 -16.54 -1.67 15.65
N TYR A 34 -16.80 -1.93 16.92
CA TYR A 34 -15.73 -2.20 17.89
C TYR A 34 -14.89 -3.42 17.45
N GLU A 35 -15.57 -4.54 17.17
CA GLU A 35 -14.89 -5.76 16.72
C GLU A 35 -14.18 -5.56 15.37
N ALA A 36 -14.83 -4.88 14.41
CA ALA A 36 -14.24 -4.57 13.11
C ALA A 36 -12.94 -3.76 13.27
N TYR A 37 -12.97 -2.73 14.09
CA TYR A 37 -11.78 -1.88 14.28
C TYR A 37 -10.67 -2.61 15.05
N CYS A 38 -11.01 -3.47 16.00
CA CYS A 38 -10.04 -4.33 16.66
C CYS A 38 -9.38 -5.30 15.66
N ARG A 39 -10.16 -5.95 14.78
CA ARG A 39 -9.61 -6.83 13.72
C ARG A 39 -8.70 -6.07 12.77
N ILE A 40 -9.14 -4.90 12.28
CA ILE A 40 -8.34 -4.06 11.38
C ILE A 40 -7.02 -3.63 12.03
N LEU A 41 -7.09 -3.19 13.29
CA LEU A 41 -5.90 -2.78 14.04
C LEU A 41 -4.92 -3.95 14.22
N MET A 42 -5.42 -5.11 14.64
CA MET A 42 -4.59 -6.30 14.82
C MET A 42 -3.97 -6.77 13.51
N ALA A 43 -4.76 -6.85 12.44
CA ALA A 43 -4.27 -7.21 11.11
C ALA A 43 -3.21 -6.21 10.62
N GLY A 44 -3.47 -4.90 10.76
CA GLY A 44 -2.54 -3.86 10.36
C GLY A 44 -1.22 -3.90 11.13
N LEU A 45 -1.27 -4.10 12.45
CA LEU A 45 -0.07 -4.24 13.29
C LEU A 45 0.71 -5.51 12.94
N THR A 46 0.02 -6.63 12.68
CA THR A 46 0.64 -7.88 12.28
C THR A 46 1.34 -7.73 10.91
N ALA A 47 0.65 -7.12 9.93
CA ALA A 47 1.23 -6.86 8.62
C ALA A 47 2.46 -5.92 8.71
N LEU A 48 2.39 -4.87 9.55
CA LEU A 48 3.52 -3.99 9.79
C LEU A 48 4.71 -4.71 10.42
N LEU A 49 4.45 -5.55 11.44
CA LEU A 49 5.50 -6.34 12.08
C LEU A 49 6.13 -7.32 11.09
N LEU A 50 5.32 -8.00 10.29
CA LEU A 50 5.79 -8.92 9.26
C LEU A 50 6.61 -8.18 8.19
N ALA A 51 6.18 -6.99 7.76
CA ALA A 51 6.93 -6.17 6.83
C ALA A 51 8.32 -5.79 7.39
N LYS A 52 8.38 -5.40 8.66
CA LYS A 52 9.67 -5.09 9.33
C LYS A 52 10.56 -6.31 9.43
N LEU A 53 10.00 -7.47 9.78
CA LEU A 53 10.74 -8.74 9.81
C LEU A 53 11.27 -9.09 8.41
N MET A 54 10.43 -9.01 7.38
CA MET A 54 10.86 -9.27 6.00
C MET A 54 11.94 -8.29 5.54
N ALA A 55 11.84 -7.02 5.90
CA ALA A 55 12.86 -6.01 5.59
C ALA A 55 14.21 -6.30 6.27
N THR A 56 14.23 -6.97 7.44
CA THR A 56 15.47 -7.37 8.11
C THR A 56 16.07 -8.65 7.53
N LEU A 57 15.23 -9.59 7.10
CA LEU A 57 15.65 -10.86 6.54
C LEU A 57 16.08 -10.76 5.07
N TYR A 58 15.41 -9.94 4.32
CA TYR A 58 15.68 -9.71 2.90
C TYR A 58 16.06 -8.24 2.66
N GLN A 59 17.37 -8.01 2.65
CA GLN A 59 17.93 -6.73 2.25
C GLN A 59 18.59 -6.93 0.89
N PRO A 60 17.91 -6.54 -0.21
CA PRO A 60 18.56 -6.61 -1.51
C PRO A 60 19.83 -5.76 -1.47
N ILE A 61 20.95 -6.37 -1.85
CA ILE A 61 22.21 -5.66 -2.04
C ILE A 61 22.04 -4.81 -3.30
N GLY A 62 21.65 -3.58 -3.13
CA GLY A 62 21.47 -2.70 -4.28
C GLY A 62 20.77 -1.40 -3.92
N GLU A 63 21.20 -0.39 -4.60
CA GLU A 63 20.58 0.89 -4.66
C GLU A 63 19.20 0.77 -5.31
N ARG A 64 18.31 1.69 -5.02
CA ARG A 64 17.00 1.76 -5.68
C ARG A 64 17.17 1.99 -7.19
N PRO A 65 16.20 1.61 -8.03
CA PRO A 65 16.35 1.75 -9.49
C PRO A 65 16.77 3.16 -9.94
N PHE A 66 16.28 4.22 -9.29
CA PHE A 66 16.67 5.60 -9.63
C PHE A 66 18.15 5.89 -9.29
N GLU A 67 18.69 5.29 -8.21
CA GLU A 67 20.09 5.42 -7.79
C GLU A 67 21.02 4.70 -8.79
N LEU A 68 20.66 3.46 -9.16
CA LEU A 68 21.39 2.67 -10.16
C LEU A 68 21.45 3.37 -11.52
N LEU A 69 20.42 4.11 -11.89
CA LEU A 69 20.34 4.85 -13.15
C LEU A 69 20.93 6.25 -13.06
N GLY A 70 21.35 6.73 -11.87
CA GLY A 70 21.85 8.07 -11.66
C GLY A 70 20.83 9.17 -11.96
N VAL A 71 19.52 8.90 -11.78
CA VAL A 71 18.44 9.85 -12.05
C VAL A 71 17.76 10.28 -10.75
N ALA A 72 17.04 11.41 -10.80
CA ALA A 72 16.24 11.83 -9.65
C ALA A 72 15.04 10.90 -9.41
N PRO A 73 14.65 10.64 -8.16
CA PRO A 73 13.47 9.83 -7.83
C PRO A 73 12.20 10.48 -8.36
N GLY A 74 11.35 9.67 -9.01
CA GLY A 74 10.10 10.15 -9.60
C GLY A 74 8.94 10.32 -8.59
N ALA A 75 9.11 9.87 -7.33
CA ALA A 75 8.11 9.94 -6.28
C ALA A 75 8.78 10.03 -4.89
N ALA A 76 8.00 10.30 -3.84
CA ALA A 76 8.48 10.30 -2.47
C ALA A 76 8.93 8.90 -2.04
N TYR A 77 10.02 8.81 -1.29
CA TYR A 77 10.53 7.55 -0.74
C TYR A 77 11.10 7.74 0.65
N LEU A 78 11.15 6.67 1.43
CA LEU A 78 11.86 6.62 2.70
C LEU A 78 13.29 6.12 2.47
N ASN A 79 14.25 6.64 3.21
CA ASN A 79 15.64 6.17 3.16
C ASN A 79 15.77 4.84 3.93
N ASN A 80 15.30 3.78 3.31
CA ASN A 80 15.33 2.40 3.81
C ASN A 80 15.65 1.44 2.65
N PRO A 81 15.91 0.14 2.88
CA PRO A 81 16.24 -0.85 1.84
C PRO A 81 15.22 -1.00 0.70
N GLY A 82 14.00 -0.48 0.86
CA GLY A 82 12.97 -0.48 -0.18
C GLY A 82 12.04 -1.68 -0.17
N PHE A 83 12.45 -2.80 0.36
CA PHE A 83 11.63 -4.02 0.46
C PHE A 83 11.09 -4.24 1.88
N PRO A 84 9.82 -4.65 2.02
CA PRO A 84 8.74 -4.55 1.02
C PRO A 84 8.26 -3.10 0.84
N SER A 85 7.52 -2.82 -0.23
CA SER A 85 6.98 -1.48 -0.47
C SER A 85 5.91 -1.10 0.56
N ASP A 86 6.18 -0.11 1.41
CA ASP A 86 5.24 0.40 2.41
C ASP A 86 3.94 0.93 1.78
N HIS A 87 4.02 1.59 0.60
CA HIS A 87 2.84 2.09 -0.11
C HIS A 87 1.96 0.95 -0.60
N ALA A 88 2.54 -0.08 -1.23
CA ALA A 88 1.78 -1.24 -1.71
C ALA A 88 1.11 -1.99 -0.55
N LEU A 89 1.83 -2.18 0.56
CA LEU A 89 1.30 -2.78 1.78
C LEU A 89 0.11 -1.98 2.31
N PHE A 90 0.28 -0.68 2.50
CA PHE A 90 -0.71 0.18 3.12
C PHE A 90 -2.02 0.27 2.30
N VAL A 91 -1.92 0.53 0.98
CA VAL A 91 -3.12 0.63 0.14
C VAL A 91 -3.83 -0.72 0.00
N THR A 92 -3.09 -1.83 -0.01
CA THR A 92 -3.67 -3.19 -0.04
C THR A 92 -4.37 -3.51 1.27
N ALA A 93 -3.75 -3.22 2.41
CA ALA A 93 -4.35 -3.44 3.72
C ALA A 93 -5.68 -2.67 3.90
N ILE A 94 -5.74 -1.39 3.48
CA ILE A 94 -7.00 -0.62 3.48
C ILE A 94 -8.05 -1.28 2.59
N THR A 95 -7.66 -1.73 1.39
CA THR A 95 -8.57 -2.39 0.45
C THR A 95 -9.16 -3.67 1.04
N LEU A 96 -8.33 -4.48 1.67
CA LEU A 96 -8.76 -5.71 2.35
C LEU A 96 -9.67 -5.40 3.55
N ALA A 97 -9.32 -4.41 4.38
CA ALA A 97 -10.15 -3.96 5.48
C ALA A 97 -11.56 -3.56 5.00
N VAL A 98 -11.65 -2.76 3.94
CA VAL A 98 -12.94 -2.38 3.34
C VAL A 98 -13.69 -3.59 2.81
N TRP A 99 -13.02 -4.51 2.12
CA TRP A 99 -13.66 -5.72 1.60
C TRP A 99 -14.22 -6.60 2.72
N PHE A 100 -13.42 -6.92 3.71
CA PHE A 100 -13.83 -7.84 4.78
C PHE A 100 -14.93 -7.26 5.67
N GLU A 101 -14.89 -5.96 5.95
CA GLU A 101 -15.84 -5.34 6.87
C GLU A 101 -17.11 -4.81 6.21
N THR A 102 -17.07 -4.51 4.90
CA THR A 102 -18.25 -3.91 4.22
C THR A 102 -18.89 -4.82 3.18
N ARG A 103 -18.13 -5.78 2.64
CA ARG A 103 -18.52 -6.65 1.52
C ARG A 103 -19.02 -5.88 0.29
N SER A 104 -18.66 -4.61 0.16
CA SER A 104 -19.07 -3.76 -0.94
C SER A 104 -18.19 -4.00 -2.17
N ARG A 105 -18.73 -4.70 -3.17
CA ARG A 105 -18.03 -5.00 -4.43
C ARG A 105 -17.59 -3.71 -5.15
N ILE A 106 -18.47 -2.68 -5.17
CA ILE A 106 -18.18 -1.43 -5.87
C ILE A 106 -16.97 -0.73 -5.25
N LEU A 107 -16.98 -0.51 -3.93
CA LEU A 107 -15.87 0.15 -3.23
C LEU A 107 -14.58 -0.64 -3.38
N THR A 108 -14.65 -1.95 -3.24
CA THR A 108 -13.46 -2.82 -3.39
C THR A 108 -12.90 -2.77 -4.80
N THR A 109 -13.75 -2.79 -5.85
CA THR A 109 -13.27 -2.68 -7.24
C THR A 109 -12.56 -1.34 -7.47
N ILE A 110 -13.12 -0.24 -6.99
CA ILE A 110 -12.49 1.08 -7.08
C ILE A 110 -11.13 1.07 -6.36
N LEU A 111 -11.09 0.55 -5.13
CA LEU A 111 -9.86 0.48 -4.35
C LEU A 111 -8.80 -0.40 -5.01
N VAL A 112 -9.17 -1.59 -5.53
CA VAL A 112 -8.24 -2.47 -6.25
C VAL A 112 -7.66 -1.75 -7.49
N THR A 113 -8.47 -1.01 -8.22
CA THR A 113 -7.98 -0.21 -9.35
C THR A 113 -6.95 0.84 -8.89
N LEU A 114 -7.22 1.53 -7.78
CA LEU A 114 -6.29 2.49 -7.19
C LEU A 114 -5.01 1.82 -6.68
N VAL A 115 -5.10 0.63 -6.06
CA VAL A 115 -3.93 -0.17 -5.64
C VAL A 115 -3.04 -0.47 -6.84
N VAL A 116 -3.62 -0.95 -7.95
CA VAL A 116 -2.85 -1.23 -9.17
C VAL A 116 -2.17 0.05 -9.69
N LEU A 117 -2.89 1.17 -9.72
CA LEU A 117 -2.32 2.46 -10.15
C LEU A 117 -1.15 2.89 -9.25
N VAL A 118 -1.30 2.84 -7.92
CA VAL A 118 -0.21 3.16 -6.98
C VAL A 118 0.98 2.24 -7.23
N CYS A 119 0.77 0.92 -7.30
CA CYS A 119 1.82 -0.07 -7.49
C CYS A 119 2.60 0.16 -8.80
N VAL A 120 1.90 0.36 -9.91
CA VAL A 120 2.51 0.70 -11.21
C VAL A 120 3.23 2.05 -11.13
N GLY A 121 2.62 3.05 -10.51
CA GLY A 121 3.23 4.37 -10.30
C GLY A 121 4.54 4.29 -9.53
N ARG A 122 4.63 3.47 -8.48
CA ARG A 122 5.86 3.28 -7.67
C ARG A 122 7.01 2.68 -8.49
N VAL A 123 6.70 1.72 -9.37
CA VAL A 123 7.69 1.11 -10.27
C VAL A 123 8.13 2.10 -11.35
N LEU A 124 7.18 2.78 -12.00
CA LEU A 124 7.48 3.80 -13.04
C LEU A 124 8.25 5.01 -12.47
N ALA A 125 8.05 5.34 -11.21
CA ALA A 125 8.80 6.37 -10.49
C ALA A 125 10.22 5.93 -10.13
N LEU A 126 10.60 4.67 -10.41
CA LEU A 126 11.90 4.07 -10.12
C LEU A 126 12.27 4.05 -8.62
N VAL A 127 11.29 4.22 -7.73
CA VAL A 127 11.52 4.18 -6.27
C VAL A 127 11.37 2.79 -5.68
N HIS A 128 10.74 1.85 -6.41
CA HIS A 128 10.62 0.44 -6.04
C HIS A 128 10.78 -0.47 -7.26
N THR A 129 11.27 -1.69 -7.02
CA THR A 129 11.23 -2.77 -7.99
C THR A 129 9.86 -3.45 -7.99
N PRO A 130 9.49 -4.21 -9.04
CA PRO A 130 8.28 -5.03 -9.01
C PRO A 130 8.24 -6.01 -7.84
N ILE A 131 9.39 -6.54 -7.41
CA ILE A 131 9.50 -7.46 -6.28
C ILE A 131 9.13 -6.77 -4.96
N ASP A 132 9.54 -5.53 -4.75
CA ASP A 132 9.20 -4.75 -3.55
C ASP A 132 7.69 -4.55 -3.43
N VAL A 133 7.05 -4.25 -4.57
CA VAL A 133 5.61 -4.02 -4.65
C VAL A 133 4.83 -5.30 -4.40
N ILE A 134 5.23 -6.40 -5.04
CA ILE A 134 4.63 -7.73 -4.83
C ILE A 134 4.82 -8.14 -3.36
N GLY A 135 6.01 -7.95 -2.80
CA GLY A 135 6.28 -8.20 -1.39
C GLY A 135 5.33 -7.45 -0.46
N GLY A 136 5.10 -6.15 -0.72
CA GLY A 136 4.14 -5.34 0.06
C GLY A 136 2.71 -5.86 -0.02
N ILE A 137 2.25 -6.27 -1.21
CA ILE A 137 0.93 -6.88 -1.41
C ILE A 137 0.82 -8.20 -0.65
N LEU A 138 1.80 -9.08 -0.79
CA LEU A 138 1.79 -10.40 -0.13
C LEU A 138 1.75 -10.27 1.38
N VAL A 139 2.53 -9.35 1.96
CA VAL A 139 2.52 -9.09 3.40
C VAL A 139 1.17 -8.55 3.87
N ALA A 140 0.48 -7.74 3.06
CA ALA A 140 -0.85 -7.25 3.41
C ALA A 140 -1.93 -8.35 3.36
N VAL A 141 -1.72 -9.42 2.58
CA VAL A 141 -2.67 -10.53 2.41
C VAL A 141 -2.44 -11.64 3.46
N ALA A 142 -1.21 -11.78 3.97
CA ALA A 142 -0.83 -12.82 4.94
C ALA A 142 -1.43 -12.58 6.33
#